data_ac8a6f7d9d56b91ab10492c5adbe7c5a
#
_entry.id   ac8a6f7d9d56b91ab10492c5adbe7c5a
#
_cell.length_a   1.000
_cell.length_b   1.000
_cell.length_c   1.000
_cell.angle_alpha   90.00
_cell.angle_beta   90.00
_cell.angle_gamma   90.00
#
_symmetry.space_group_name_H-M   'P 1'
#
loop_
_entity.id
_entity.type
_entity.pdbx_description
1 polymer ?
#
loop_
_entity_poly.entity_id
_entity_poly.type
_entity_poly.pdbx_seq_one_letter_code
_entity_poly.pdbx_strand_id
1 'polypeptide(L)'
;MLQKGTFLGGRYEILEHIGSGGMADVYKARCHKLNRYVAIKVLRREYCDNESFVRKFTVEAQSTAGLTHPNIVNIYDAGNEEGVHYIVMELAEGMTLKRYIRRYGRLSARETVDFAIQIASGLQAAHEHHIIHRDIKPQNILVSDSGTIKVTDFGIARAATGDDTISSSAMGSVRYLSPEQARGGYADERSDIYSLGITIYEMATGKVPFDGENTVAIALMHLRDEITPPRCYFPDIPASLEKIILKCTMKQPEQRYQSAAELILDLQKVFLSPDGSYVYVNPLVDDSPTIQRNKEDITKIRKSLNKSGNRRKEDNTKDRIRINEENEEDEDYKDDKEMNPKLEKMILLIT
;
A
#
# COMPACT_ATOMS: atom_id res chain seq x y z
N MET A 1 13.79 15.86 12.41
CA MET A 1 13.68 14.55 13.10
C MET A 1 13.68 14.77 14.60
N LEU A 2 12.83 14.03 15.33
CA LEU A 2 12.82 14.06 16.78
C LEU A 2 14.06 13.34 17.34
N GLN A 3 14.60 13.85 18.44
CA GLN A 3 15.75 13.24 19.10
C GLN A 3 15.30 12.16 20.08
N LYS A 4 16.15 11.16 20.32
CA LYS A 4 15.95 10.17 21.39
C LYS A 4 15.82 10.90 22.74
N GLY A 5 14.85 10.48 23.56
CA GLY A 5 14.53 11.10 24.84
C GLY A 5 13.55 12.26 24.76
N THR A 6 13.11 12.69 23.54
CA THR A 6 12.02 13.65 23.40
C THR A 6 10.73 13.04 23.91
N PHE A 7 9.95 13.80 24.68
CA PHE A 7 8.62 13.41 25.14
C PHE A 7 7.56 14.05 24.25
N LEU A 8 6.51 13.29 23.92
CA LEU A 8 5.29 13.77 23.29
C LEU A 8 4.10 13.47 24.19
N GLY A 9 3.18 14.46 24.31
CA GLY A 9 2.01 14.37 25.17
C GLY A 9 2.35 14.11 26.65
N GLY A 10 3.55 14.46 27.09
CA GLY A 10 4.03 14.25 28.46
C GLY A 10 4.07 12.78 28.89
N ARG A 11 3.94 11.81 27.98
CA ARG A 11 3.87 10.37 28.31
C ARG A 11 4.57 9.42 27.34
N TYR A 12 4.89 9.87 26.14
CA TYR A 12 5.52 9.05 25.11
C TYR A 12 6.97 9.48 24.90
N GLU A 13 7.93 8.69 25.37
CA GLU A 13 9.36 8.91 25.19
C GLU A 13 9.83 8.31 23.88
N ILE A 14 10.40 9.11 22.98
CA ILE A 14 11.01 8.66 21.74
C ILE A 14 12.29 7.88 22.02
N LEU A 15 12.39 6.66 21.51
CA LEU A 15 13.54 5.77 21.71
C LEU A 15 14.44 5.71 20.49
N GLU A 16 13.84 5.48 19.30
CA GLU A 16 14.58 5.34 18.04
C GLU A 16 13.68 5.66 16.85
N HIS A 17 14.29 6.08 15.74
CA HIS A 17 13.64 6.22 14.45
C HIS A 17 13.59 4.84 13.77
N ILE A 18 12.41 4.39 13.32
CA ILE A 18 12.21 3.05 12.74
C ILE A 18 11.75 3.06 11.29
N GLY A 19 11.39 4.22 10.74
CA GLY A 19 10.98 4.31 9.35
C GLY A 19 10.68 5.72 8.89
N SER A 20 10.84 5.97 7.59
CA SER A 20 10.48 7.22 6.93
C SER A 20 9.52 6.96 5.79
N GLY A 21 8.41 7.70 5.77
CA GLY A 21 7.45 7.71 4.67
C GLY A 21 7.48 9.06 3.91
N GLY A 22 6.63 9.19 2.89
CA GLY A 22 6.57 10.40 2.08
C GLY A 22 6.26 11.68 2.88
N MET A 23 5.34 11.62 3.83
CA MET A 23 4.90 12.79 4.62
C MET A 23 5.18 12.69 6.12
N ALA A 24 5.59 11.53 6.62
CA ALA A 24 5.75 11.29 8.05
C ALA A 24 6.94 10.37 8.33
N ASP A 25 7.53 10.54 9.50
CA ASP A 25 8.54 9.67 10.07
C ASP A 25 7.93 8.82 11.19
N VAL A 26 8.39 7.58 11.34
CA VAL A 26 7.89 6.65 12.35
C VAL A 26 8.97 6.37 13.38
N TYR A 27 8.59 6.46 14.64
CA TYR A 27 9.47 6.25 15.78
C TYR A 27 8.95 5.15 16.69
N LYS A 28 9.85 4.35 17.24
CA LYS A 28 9.56 3.52 18.41
C LYS A 28 9.60 4.40 19.65
N ALA A 29 8.60 4.27 20.49
CA ALA A 29 8.50 5.05 21.72
C ALA A 29 8.02 4.18 22.89
N ARG A 30 8.23 4.66 24.11
CA ARG A 30 7.72 4.05 25.34
C ARG A 30 6.59 4.91 25.92
N CYS A 31 5.44 4.32 26.10
CA CYS A 31 4.36 4.94 26.88
C CYS A 31 4.61 4.70 28.37
N HIS A 32 5.04 5.72 29.10
CA HIS A 32 5.35 5.60 30.54
C HIS A 32 4.11 5.33 31.39
N LYS A 33 2.93 5.88 31.02
CA LYS A 33 1.67 5.65 31.75
C LYS A 33 1.19 4.20 31.72
N LEU A 34 1.34 3.54 30.55
CA LEU A 34 0.88 2.16 30.34
C LEU A 34 2.02 1.15 30.32
N ASN A 35 3.26 1.61 30.52
CA ASN A 35 4.49 0.80 30.52
C ASN A 35 4.59 -0.17 29.33
N ARG A 36 4.28 0.33 28.12
CA ARG A 36 4.37 -0.45 26.86
C ARG A 36 5.10 0.29 25.77
N TYR A 37 5.64 -0.44 24.81
CA TYR A 37 6.18 0.13 23.58
C TYR A 37 5.04 0.43 22.59
N VAL A 38 5.23 1.50 21.81
CA VAL A 38 4.30 1.97 20.78
C VAL A 38 5.10 2.45 19.56
N ALA A 39 4.47 2.50 18.41
CA ALA A 39 4.97 3.24 17.27
C ALA A 39 4.32 4.63 17.25
N ILE A 40 5.09 5.64 16.89
CA ILE A 40 4.58 7.02 16.76
C ILE A 40 4.91 7.51 15.35
N LYS A 41 3.87 7.74 14.55
CA LYS A 41 3.95 8.37 13.24
C LYS A 41 3.87 9.88 13.44
N VAL A 42 4.89 10.61 12.97
CA VAL A 42 5.03 12.06 13.18
C VAL A 42 5.03 12.75 11.83
N LEU A 43 4.14 13.71 11.62
CA LEU A 43 4.09 14.51 10.40
C LEU A 43 5.39 15.32 10.27
N ARG A 44 6.03 15.31 9.10
CA ARG A 44 7.26 16.07 8.87
C ARG A 44 7.00 17.56 8.91
N ARG A 45 7.96 18.32 9.42
CA ARG A 45 7.85 19.79 9.59
C ARG A 45 7.44 20.52 8.33
N GLU A 46 7.95 20.11 7.18
CA GLU A 46 7.63 20.72 5.88
C GLU A 46 6.15 20.64 5.50
N TYR A 47 5.37 19.74 6.14
CA TYR A 47 3.94 19.57 5.92
C TYR A 47 3.07 20.11 7.07
N CYS A 48 3.66 20.51 8.21
CA CYS A 48 2.91 20.96 9.38
C CYS A 48 2.17 22.28 9.15
N ASP A 49 2.69 23.17 8.29
CA ASP A 49 2.08 24.45 7.94
C ASP A 49 1.03 24.34 6.83
N ASN A 50 0.86 23.16 6.24
CA ASN A 50 -0.10 22.91 5.19
C ASN A 50 -1.36 22.22 5.75
N GLU A 51 -2.43 23.01 5.88
CA GLU A 51 -3.72 22.54 6.44
C GLU A 51 -4.26 21.26 5.75
N SER A 52 -4.03 21.11 4.45
CA SER A 52 -4.48 19.93 3.71
C SER A 52 -3.76 18.67 4.18
N PHE A 53 -2.44 18.73 4.41
CA PHE A 53 -1.68 17.58 4.93
C PHE A 53 -2.03 17.29 6.40
N VAL A 54 -2.14 18.31 7.24
CA VAL A 54 -2.56 18.16 8.64
C VAL A 54 -3.94 17.52 8.73
N ARG A 55 -4.90 18.01 7.93
CA ARG A 55 -6.24 17.43 7.85
C ARG A 55 -6.21 15.95 7.42
N LYS A 56 -5.47 15.63 6.37
CA LYS A 56 -5.31 14.25 5.89
C LYS A 56 -4.79 13.34 6.99
N PHE A 57 -3.72 13.77 7.66
CA PHE A 57 -3.09 13.04 8.75
C PHE A 57 -4.04 12.80 9.93
N THR A 58 -4.83 13.81 10.31
CA THR A 58 -5.81 13.71 11.39
C THR A 58 -6.99 12.80 11.02
N VAL A 59 -7.50 12.91 9.79
CA VAL A 59 -8.62 12.07 9.30
C VAL A 59 -8.20 10.61 9.24
N GLU A 60 -6.97 10.29 8.82
CA GLU A 60 -6.43 8.92 8.84
C GLU A 60 -6.51 8.32 10.26
N ALA A 61 -6.05 9.07 11.27
CA ALA A 61 -6.10 8.62 12.65
C ALA A 61 -7.55 8.43 13.16
N GLN A 62 -8.42 9.41 12.91
CA GLN A 62 -9.80 9.38 13.42
C GLN A 62 -10.63 8.26 12.80
N SER A 63 -10.47 8.01 11.51
CA SER A 63 -11.27 7.00 10.80
C SER A 63 -10.93 5.58 11.25
N THR A 64 -9.69 5.32 11.65
CA THR A 64 -9.23 3.98 12.05
C THR A 64 -9.14 3.78 13.56
N ALA A 65 -9.33 4.84 14.37
CA ALA A 65 -9.22 4.77 15.84
C ALA A 65 -10.19 3.77 16.49
N GLY A 66 -11.33 3.49 15.85
CA GLY A 66 -12.33 2.51 16.32
C GLY A 66 -12.10 1.07 15.85
N LEU A 67 -11.19 0.86 14.91
CA LEU A 67 -10.91 -0.48 14.38
C LEU A 67 -9.98 -1.25 15.31
N THR A 68 -10.44 -2.42 15.76
CA THR A 68 -9.62 -3.38 16.50
C THR A 68 -9.73 -4.74 15.83
N HIS A 69 -8.64 -5.20 15.23
CA HIS A 69 -8.58 -6.50 14.54
C HIS A 69 -7.15 -7.06 14.58
N PRO A 70 -6.95 -8.38 14.71
CA PRO A 70 -5.60 -8.98 14.76
C PRO A 70 -4.75 -8.66 13.52
N ASN A 71 -5.36 -8.46 12.36
CA ASN A 71 -4.68 -8.15 11.11
C ASN A 71 -4.70 -6.66 10.73
N ILE A 72 -4.98 -5.76 11.68
CA ILE A 72 -4.91 -4.30 11.50
C ILE A 72 -3.99 -3.74 12.59
N VAL A 73 -3.17 -2.74 12.26
CA VAL A 73 -2.40 -1.98 13.24
C VAL A 73 -3.35 -1.07 14.00
N ASN A 74 -3.48 -1.27 15.33
CA ASN A 74 -4.37 -0.48 16.16
C ASN A 74 -3.85 0.93 16.36
N ILE A 75 -4.72 1.94 16.23
CA ILE A 75 -4.43 3.32 16.62
C ILE A 75 -4.87 3.50 18.08
N TYR A 76 -3.96 4.05 18.89
CA TYR A 76 -4.20 4.23 20.32
C TYR A 76 -4.50 5.68 20.70
N ASP A 77 -3.92 6.64 19.95
CA ASP A 77 -4.01 8.06 20.29
C ASP A 77 -3.55 8.92 19.12
N ALA A 78 -3.92 10.19 19.14
CA ALA A 78 -3.40 11.20 18.22
C ALA A 78 -3.26 12.53 18.97
N GLY A 79 -2.24 13.30 18.63
CA GLY A 79 -1.99 14.56 19.31
C GLY A 79 -1.31 15.61 18.44
N ASN A 80 -1.31 16.84 18.99
CA ASN A 80 -0.53 17.96 18.47
C ASN A 80 0.12 18.66 19.67
N GLU A 81 1.43 18.79 19.63
CA GLU A 81 2.21 19.47 20.68
C GLU A 81 3.24 20.38 19.99
N GLU A 82 3.18 21.68 20.29
CA GLU A 82 4.06 22.72 19.71
C GLU A 82 4.16 22.67 18.18
N GLY A 83 3.03 22.37 17.49
CA GLY A 83 2.98 22.23 16.04
C GLY A 83 3.46 20.88 15.49
N VAL A 84 3.84 19.94 16.36
CA VAL A 84 4.19 18.55 15.99
C VAL A 84 2.93 17.70 16.04
N HIS A 85 2.43 17.30 14.87
CA HIS A 85 1.28 16.39 14.75
C HIS A 85 1.78 14.93 14.78
N TYR A 86 1.16 14.11 15.62
CA TYR A 86 1.56 12.70 15.76
C TYR A 86 0.37 11.76 15.96
N ILE A 87 0.54 10.51 15.55
CA ILE A 87 -0.38 9.39 15.75
C ILE A 87 0.36 8.31 16.52
N VAL A 88 -0.23 7.83 17.61
CA VAL A 88 0.30 6.74 18.43
C VAL A 88 -0.43 5.45 18.06
N MET A 89 0.34 4.43 17.69
CA MET A 89 -0.21 3.17 17.21
C MET A 89 0.53 1.96 17.78
N GLU A 90 -0.01 0.81 17.55
CA GLU A 90 0.60 -0.47 17.86
C GLU A 90 2.00 -0.56 17.24
N LEU A 91 2.99 -0.97 18.04
CA LEU A 91 4.29 -1.33 17.53
C LEU A 91 4.20 -2.77 17.00
N ALA A 92 4.01 -2.92 15.70
CA ALA A 92 4.08 -4.23 15.06
C ALA A 92 5.54 -4.56 14.76
N GLU A 93 6.02 -5.67 15.32
CA GLU A 93 7.38 -6.18 15.08
C GLU A 93 7.40 -6.96 13.76
N GLY A 94 8.51 -6.87 13.01
CA GLY A 94 8.68 -7.55 11.74
C GLY A 94 9.17 -6.62 10.62
N MET A 95 8.84 -6.96 9.39
CA MET A 95 9.21 -6.18 8.21
C MET A 95 8.02 -5.96 7.29
N THR A 96 8.11 -5.01 6.35
CA THR A 96 7.07 -4.86 5.33
C THR A 96 7.03 -6.07 4.40
N LEU A 97 5.84 -6.43 3.90
CA LEU A 97 5.68 -7.50 2.91
C LEU A 97 6.53 -7.23 1.65
N LYS A 98 6.73 -5.96 1.29
CA LYS A 98 7.63 -5.60 0.17
C LYS A 98 9.07 -6.02 0.44
N ARG A 99 9.58 -5.76 1.64
CA ARG A 99 10.92 -6.18 2.06
C ARG A 99 11.00 -7.71 2.16
N TYR A 100 9.93 -8.35 2.63
CA TYR A 100 9.81 -9.79 2.70
C TYR A 100 9.92 -10.44 1.32
N ILE A 101 9.14 -9.97 0.31
CA ILE A 101 9.21 -10.45 -1.07
C ILE A 101 10.60 -10.20 -1.68
N ARG A 102 11.19 -9.03 -1.45
CA ARG A 102 12.56 -8.73 -1.93
C ARG A 102 13.61 -9.69 -1.35
N ARG A 103 13.47 -10.04 -0.07
CA ARG A 103 14.43 -10.89 0.66
C ARG A 103 14.32 -12.36 0.27
N TYR A 104 13.11 -12.87 0.14
CA TYR A 104 12.87 -14.32 -0.04
C TYR A 104 12.48 -14.67 -1.48
N GLY A 105 12.27 -13.69 -2.36
CA GLY A 105 11.76 -13.90 -3.70
C GLY A 105 10.25 -14.17 -3.72
N ARG A 106 9.78 -14.94 -4.70
CA ARG A 106 8.38 -15.36 -4.74
C ARG A 106 8.04 -16.26 -3.55
N LEU A 107 6.86 -16.09 -3.02
CA LEU A 107 6.35 -16.90 -1.93
C LEU A 107 5.79 -18.23 -2.44
N SER A 108 5.77 -19.24 -1.59
CA SER A 108 5.05 -20.48 -1.88
C SER A 108 3.54 -20.22 -2.02
N ALA A 109 2.83 -21.05 -2.77
CA ALA A 109 1.38 -20.94 -2.92
C ALA A 109 0.67 -20.95 -1.56
N ARG A 110 1.14 -21.81 -0.60
CA ARG A 110 0.55 -21.86 0.74
C ARG A 110 0.73 -20.56 1.50
N GLU A 111 1.94 -20.04 1.54
CA GLU A 111 2.26 -18.79 2.23
C GLU A 111 1.51 -17.59 1.60
N THR A 112 1.45 -17.56 0.26
CA THR A 112 0.67 -16.56 -0.48
C THR A 112 -0.80 -16.57 -0.08
N VAL A 113 -1.41 -17.76 0.00
CA VAL A 113 -2.82 -17.93 0.40
C VAL A 113 -3.03 -17.55 1.86
N ASP A 114 -2.15 -18.01 2.76
CA ASP A 114 -2.25 -17.73 4.19
C ASP A 114 -2.13 -16.21 4.48
N PHE A 115 -1.21 -15.52 3.79
CA PHE A 115 -1.09 -14.06 3.90
C PHE A 115 -2.27 -13.34 3.28
N ALA A 116 -2.74 -13.78 2.10
CA ALA A 116 -3.90 -13.18 1.43
C ALA A 116 -5.17 -13.28 2.29
N ILE A 117 -5.41 -14.39 2.97
CA ILE A 117 -6.55 -14.57 3.90
C ILE A 117 -6.45 -13.58 5.05
N GLN A 118 -5.27 -13.42 5.67
CA GLN A 118 -5.08 -12.50 6.77
C GLN A 118 -5.28 -11.04 6.34
N ILE A 119 -4.76 -10.63 5.16
CA ILE A 119 -4.97 -9.28 4.62
C ILE A 119 -6.46 -9.06 4.34
N ALA A 120 -7.12 -10.01 3.66
CA ALA A 120 -8.54 -9.93 3.35
C ALA A 120 -9.41 -9.89 4.62
N SER A 121 -9.02 -10.58 5.70
CA SER A 121 -9.70 -10.53 7.00
C SER A 121 -9.61 -9.14 7.64
N GLY A 122 -8.44 -8.50 7.58
CA GLY A 122 -8.28 -7.10 8.00
C GLY A 122 -9.14 -6.14 7.17
N LEU A 123 -9.17 -6.32 5.83
CA LEU A 123 -10.01 -5.52 4.94
C LEU A 123 -11.50 -5.73 5.23
N GLN A 124 -11.95 -6.98 5.44
CA GLN A 124 -13.34 -7.26 5.80
C GLN A 124 -13.75 -6.46 7.04
N ALA A 125 -12.95 -6.51 8.11
CA ALA A 125 -13.25 -5.77 9.33
C ALA A 125 -13.32 -4.25 9.10
N ALA A 126 -12.48 -3.69 8.24
CA ALA A 126 -12.53 -2.27 7.88
C ALA A 126 -13.79 -1.95 7.06
N HIS A 127 -14.11 -2.76 6.06
CA HIS A 127 -15.26 -2.58 5.17
C HIS A 127 -16.59 -2.67 5.94
N GLU A 128 -16.71 -3.55 6.93
CA GLU A 128 -17.87 -3.63 7.83
C GLU A 128 -18.11 -2.32 8.62
N HIS A 129 -17.06 -1.51 8.81
CA HIS A 129 -17.14 -0.16 9.39
C HIS A 129 -17.18 0.94 8.33
N HIS A 130 -17.43 0.62 7.06
CA HIS A 130 -17.45 1.54 5.92
C HIS A 130 -16.13 2.28 5.69
N ILE A 131 -15.01 1.67 6.07
CA ILE A 131 -13.67 2.21 5.89
C ILE A 131 -13.00 1.49 4.72
N ILE A 132 -12.72 2.24 3.66
CA ILE A 132 -11.98 1.76 2.48
C ILE A 132 -10.52 2.14 2.62
N HIS A 133 -9.60 1.20 2.41
CA HIS A 133 -8.17 1.42 2.60
C HIS A 133 -7.56 2.30 1.50
N ARG A 134 -7.87 2.07 0.23
CA ARG A 134 -7.49 2.83 -0.97
C ARG A 134 -6.00 2.83 -1.34
N ASP A 135 -5.13 2.24 -0.54
CA ASP A 135 -3.69 2.15 -0.81
C ASP A 135 -3.10 0.80 -0.37
N ILE A 136 -3.81 -0.31 -0.69
CA ILE A 136 -3.33 -1.66 -0.42
C ILE A 136 -2.13 -1.95 -1.32
N LYS A 137 -1.01 -2.24 -0.68
CA LYS A 137 0.27 -2.59 -1.33
C LYS A 137 1.21 -3.24 -0.32
N PRO A 138 2.23 -3.99 -0.76
CA PRO A 138 3.14 -4.68 0.15
C PRO A 138 3.91 -3.78 1.11
N GLN A 139 4.07 -2.49 0.81
CA GLN A 139 4.71 -1.53 1.72
C GLN A 139 3.84 -1.24 2.97
N ASN A 140 2.51 -1.30 2.82
CA ASN A 140 1.53 -1.01 3.88
C ASN A 140 1.06 -2.29 4.59
N ILE A 141 1.79 -3.38 4.45
CA ILE A 141 1.50 -4.67 5.08
C ILE A 141 2.75 -5.09 5.84
N LEU A 142 2.62 -5.33 7.14
CA LEU A 142 3.68 -5.81 8.00
C LEU A 142 3.57 -7.32 8.19
N VAL A 143 4.71 -8.00 8.16
CA VAL A 143 4.85 -9.44 8.38
C VAL A 143 5.73 -9.64 9.60
N SER A 144 5.20 -10.27 10.64
CA SER A 144 5.96 -10.64 11.83
C SER A 144 6.79 -11.91 11.58
N ASP A 145 7.76 -12.18 12.46
CA ASP A 145 8.56 -13.40 12.40
C ASP A 145 7.72 -14.68 12.57
N SER A 146 6.52 -14.57 13.17
CA SER A 146 5.56 -15.67 13.31
C SER A 146 4.66 -15.87 12.08
N GLY A 147 4.79 -15.04 11.03
CA GLY A 147 3.91 -15.05 9.87
C GLY A 147 2.56 -14.35 10.08
N THR A 148 2.42 -13.57 11.16
CA THR A 148 1.22 -12.77 11.38
C THR A 148 1.28 -11.51 10.53
N ILE A 149 0.19 -11.24 9.80
CA ILE A 149 0.03 -10.07 8.95
C ILE A 149 -0.70 -8.96 9.68
N LYS A 150 -0.22 -7.72 9.52
CA LYS A 150 -0.94 -6.51 9.94
C LYS A 150 -0.97 -5.47 8.83
N VAL A 151 -2.16 -5.02 8.47
CA VAL A 151 -2.40 -3.93 7.52
C VAL A 151 -2.24 -2.61 8.27
N THR A 152 -1.54 -1.64 7.68
CA THR A 152 -1.27 -0.31 8.23
C THR A 152 -1.49 0.77 7.18
N ASP A 153 -1.49 2.03 7.59
CA ASP A 153 -1.54 3.21 6.70
C ASP A 153 -2.78 3.22 5.80
N PHE A 154 -3.97 3.26 6.40
CA PHE A 154 -5.23 3.41 5.67
C PHE A 154 -5.23 4.73 4.90
N GLY A 155 -5.22 4.64 3.56
CA GLY A 155 -5.06 5.77 2.62
C GLY A 155 -6.29 6.70 2.50
N ILE A 156 -7.03 6.91 3.58
CA ILE A 156 -8.25 7.74 3.64
C ILE A 156 -7.97 9.17 3.16
N ALA A 157 -6.74 9.62 3.34
CA ALA A 157 -6.27 10.94 2.91
C ALA A 157 -6.26 11.15 1.38
N ARG A 158 -6.25 10.09 0.57
CA ARG A 158 -6.24 10.20 -0.91
C ARG A 158 -7.59 10.55 -1.51
N ALA A 159 -8.69 10.34 -0.78
CA ALA A 159 -10.04 10.56 -1.29
C ALA A 159 -10.53 12.01 -1.19
N ALA A 160 -9.93 12.82 -0.33
CA ALA A 160 -10.48 14.12 0.04
C ALA A 160 -10.00 15.31 -0.82
N THR A 161 -9.04 15.13 -1.72
CA THR A 161 -8.51 16.25 -2.51
C THR A 161 -8.16 15.81 -3.94
N GLY A 162 -8.82 16.44 -4.91
CA GLY A 162 -8.51 16.30 -6.34
C GLY A 162 -7.20 16.98 -6.79
N ASP A 163 -6.31 17.31 -5.87
CA ASP A 163 -5.03 18.02 -6.09
C ASP A 163 -3.84 17.16 -5.63
N ASP A 164 -3.75 15.89 -6.05
CA ASP A 164 -2.53 15.12 -5.83
C ASP A 164 -1.46 15.49 -6.85
N THR A 165 -0.55 16.37 -6.43
CA THR A 165 0.78 16.46 -7.04
C THR A 165 1.44 15.09 -6.91
N ILE A 166 1.69 14.44 -8.05
CA ILE A 166 2.40 13.16 -8.15
C ILE A 166 3.83 13.42 -7.69
N SER A 167 4.12 13.15 -6.42
CA SER A 167 5.48 13.11 -5.89
C SER A 167 6.14 11.77 -6.24
N SER A 168 7.46 11.66 -6.15
CA SER A 168 8.21 10.43 -6.41
C SER A 168 7.73 9.21 -5.60
N SER A 169 7.15 9.42 -4.42
CA SER A 169 6.47 8.39 -3.62
C SER A 169 5.21 7.83 -4.30
N ALA A 170 4.63 8.57 -5.26
CA ALA A 170 3.47 8.11 -6.03
C ALA A 170 3.81 6.98 -7.01
N MET A 171 5.06 6.89 -7.50
CA MET A 171 5.47 5.84 -8.44
C MET A 171 5.29 4.43 -7.86
N GLY A 172 5.60 4.23 -6.58
CA GLY A 172 5.40 2.95 -5.88
C GLY A 172 3.92 2.56 -5.75
N SER A 173 3.03 3.51 -5.49
CA SER A 173 1.61 3.26 -5.26
C SER A 173 0.83 3.04 -6.55
N VAL A 174 1.23 3.63 -7.67
CA VAL A 174 0.52 3.48 -8.96
C VAL A 174 0.51 2.04 -9.45
N ARG A 175 1.50 1.22 -9.09
CA ARG A 175 1.59 -0.20 -9.45
C ARG A 175 0.46 -1.08 -8.89
N TYR A 176 -0.30 -0.59 -7.91
CA TYR A 176 -1.39 -1.32 -7.24
C TYR A 176 -2.74 -0.61 -7.38
N LEU A 177 -2.78 0.47 -8.13
CA LEU A 177 -3.95 1.34 -8.29
C LEU A 177 -5.06 0.61 -9.03
N SER A 178 -6.31 0.70 -8.54
CA SER A 178 -7.44 0.14 -9.26
C SER A 178 -7.81 0.98 -10.49
N PRO A 179 -8.45 0.38 -11.52
CA PRO A 179 -8.86 1.10 -12.72
C PRO A 179 -9.73 2.32 -12.45
N GLU A 180 -10.67 2.23 -11.49
CA GLU A 180 -11.55 3.32 -11.10
C GLU A 180 -10.76 4.45 -10.40
N GLN A 181 -9.79 4.12 -9.56
CA GLN A 181 -8.89 5.12 -8.96
C GLN A 181 -8.01 5.80 -10.02
N ALA A 182 -7.50 5.05 -11.00
CA ALA A 182 -6.72 5.59 -12.11
C ALA A 182 -7.54 6.58 -12.97
N ARG A 183 -8.86 6.40 -13.05
CA ARG A 183 -9.78 7.36 -13.69
C ARG A 183 -10.11 8.58 -12.84
N GLY A 184 -9.68 8.62 -11.57
CA GLY A 184 -10.13 9.62 -10.62
C GLY A 184 -11.58 9.43 -10.18
N GLY A 185 -12.09 8.21 -10.27
CA GLY A 185 -13.43 7.81 -9.87
C GLY A 185 -13.53 7.47 -8.38
N TYR A 186 -14.75 7.13 -7.97
CA TYR A 186 -15.03 6.71 -6.60
C TYR A 186 -14.44 5.31 -6.34
N ALA A 187 -13.69 5.18 -5.25
CA ALA A 187 -13.13 3.92 -4.77
C ALA A 187 -14.04 3.33 -3.68
N ASP A 188 -14.43 2.07 -3.85
CA ASP A 188 -15.17 1.27 -2.88
C ASP A 188 -14.36 0.04 -2.42
N GLU A 189 -15.01 -0.89 -1.71
CA GLU A 189 -14.40 -2.14 -1.22
C GLU A 189 -13.75 -2.97 -2.32
N ARG A 190 -14.32 -2.93 -3.53
CA ARG A 190 -13.83 -3.66 -4.71
C ARG A 190 -12.54 -3.07 -5.29
N SER A 191 -12.22 -1.81 -4.95
CA SER A 191 -10.94 -1.18 -5.25
C SER A 191 -9.82 -1.80 -4.40
N ASP A 192 -10.06 -2.03 -3.11
CA ASP A 192 -9.12 -2.70 -2.21
C ASP A 192 -8.90 -4.16 -2.64
N ILE A 193 -9.97 -4.85 -3.08
CA ILE A 193 -9.89 -6.22 -3.60
C ILE A 193 -9.02 -6.28 -4.86
N TYR A 194 -9.12 -5.29 -5.77
CA TYR A 194 -8.23 -5.20 -6.93
C TYR A 194 -6.76 -5.06 -6.51
N SER A 195 -6.48 -4.11 -5.62
CA SER A 195 -5.12 -3.84 -5.12
C SER A 195 -4.55 -5.05 -4.35
N LEU A 196 -5.41 -5.78 -3.62
CA LEU A 196 -5.03 -7.05 -3.00
C LEU A 196 -4.73 -8.11 -4.07
N GLY A 197 -5.51 -8.20 -5.15
CA GLY A 197 -5.23 -9.09 -6.29
C GLY A 197 -3.85 -8.87 -6.89
N ILE A 198 -3.47 -7.60 -7.11
CA ILE A 198 -2.11 -7.23 -7.56
C ILE A 198 -1.05 -7.63 -6.53
N THR A 199 -1.34 -7.44 -5.24
CA THR A 199 -0.43 -7.85 -4.14
C THR A 199 -0.25 -9.37 -4.10
N ILE A 200 -1.33 -10.16 -4.25
CA ILE A 200 -1.28 -11.63 -4.33
C ILE A 200 -0.47 -12.08 -5.54
N TYR A 201 -0.67 -11.41 -6.69
CA TYR A 201 0.14 -11.67 -7.89
C TYR A 201 1.63 -11.49 -7.60
N GLU A 202 2.02 -10.38 -6.96
CA GLU A 202 3.42 -10.11 -6.64
C GLU A 202 3.96 -11.13 -5.62
N MET A 203 3.21 -11.52 -4.60
CA MET A 203 3.60 -12.59 -3.69
C MET A 203 3.88 -13.90 -4.43
N ALA A 204 2.98 -14.30 -5.33
CA ALA A 204 3.06 -15.57 -6.05
C ALA A 204 4.15 -15.60 -7.13
N THR A 205 4.53 -14.46 -7.70
CA THR A 205 5.45 -14.36 -8.85
C THR A 205 6.76 -13.65 -8.54
N GLY A 206 6.84 -12.88 -7.44
CA GLY A 206 7.96 -11.98 -7.14
C GLY A 206 7.99 -10.72 -8.01
N LYS A 207 6.97 -10.49 -8.86
CA LYS A 207 6.90 -9.39 -9.82
C LYS A 207 5.54 -8.72 -9.80
N VAL A 208 5.49 -7.42 -10.05
CA VAL A 208 4.23 -6.72 -10.33
C VAL A 208 3.78 -7.04 -11.76
N PRO A 209 2.46 -7.11 -12.04
CA PRO A 209 1.97 -7.40 -13.40
C PRO A 209 2.20 -6.25 -14.38
N PHE A 210 2.20 -5.02 -13.90
CA PHE A 210 2.41 -3.83 -14.69
C PHE A 210 3.59 -3.03 -14.16
N ASP A 211 4.54 -2.72 -15.03
CA ASP A 211 5.70 -1.88 -14.77
C ASP A 211 5.98 -1.01 -15.99
N GLY A 212 6.61 0.16 -15.82
CA GLY A 212 6.84 1.08 -16.91
C GLY A 212 7.67 2.28 -16.48
N GLU A 213 8.15 3.04 -17.46
CA GLU A 213 9.05 4.18 -17.28
C GLU A 213 8.44 5.35 -16.49
N ASN A 214 7.11 5.44 -16.45
CA ASN A 214 6.43 6.52 -15.75
C ASN A 214 5.05 6.10 -15.20
N THR A 215 4.56 6.86 -14.23
CA THR A 215 3.30 6.60 -13.54
C THR A 215 2.07 6.60 -14.46
N VAL A 216 2.10 7.41 -15.53
CA VAL A 216 0.99 7.49 -16.50
C VAL A 216 0.88 6.21 -17.30
N ALA A 217 2.02 5.68 -17.78
CA ALA A 217 2.06 4.42 -18.52
C ALA A 217 1.51 3.27 -17.66
N ILE A 218 1.94 3.16 -16.40
CA ILE A 218 1.46 2.13 -15.48
C ILE A 218 -0.05 2.30 -15.22
N ALA A 219 -0.53 3.53 -14.98
CA ALA A 219 -1.97 3.78 -14.80
C ALA A 219 -2.80 3.39 -16.03
N LEU A 220 -2.29 3.63 -17.24
CA LEU A 220 -2.95 3.21 -18.48
C LEU A 220 -3.01 1.69 -18.62
N MET A 221 -1.98 0.96 -18.20
CA MET A 221 -2.00 -0.51 -18.18
C MET A 221 -3.08 -1.04 -17.23
N HIS A 222 -3.22 -0.46 -16.03
CA HIS A 222 -4.31 -0.81 -15.11
C HIS A 222 -5.69 -0.57 -15.72
N LEU A 223 -5.83 0.43 -16.58
CA LEU A 223 -7.11 0.74 -17.26
C LEU A 223 -7.45 -0.21 -18.40
N ARG A 224 -6.45 -0.75 -19.10
CA ARG A 224 -6.66 -1.37 -20.42
C ARG A 224 -6.12 -2.78 -20.54
N ASP A 225 -4.92 -3.02 -19.99
CA ASP A 225 -4.19 -4.22 -20.28
C ASP A 225 -4.58 -5.32 -19.28
N GLU A 226 -4.77 -6.53 -19.77
CA GLU A 226 -4.93 -7.70 -18.91
C GLU A 226 -3.59 -8.10 -18.29
N ILE A 227 -3.62 -8.63 -17.08
CA ILE A 227 -2.41 -9.15 -16.45
C ILE A 227 -2.00 -10.47 -17.12
N THR A 228 -0.72 -10.69 -17.30
CA THR A 228 -0.21 -11.99 -17.72
C THR A 228 -0.54 -13.03 -16.63
N PRO A 229 -1.22 -14.15 -16.98
CA PRO A 229 -1.54 -15.17 -15.97
C PRO A 229 -0.30 -15.65 -15.22
N PRO A 230 -0.32 -15.74 -13.88
CA PRO A 230 0.83 -16.13 -13.07
C PRO A 230 1.47 -17.46 -13.50
N ARG A 231 0.67 -18.43 -13.95
CA ARG A 231 1.14 -19.75 -14.38
C ARG A 231 1.92 -19.74 -15.70
N CYS A 232 1.84 -18.64 -16.47
CA CYS A 232 2.75 -18.44 -17.62
C CYS A 232 4.21 -18.34 -17.17
N TYR A 233 4.46 -17.83 -15.96
CA TYR A 233 5.80 -17.73 -15.36
C TYR A 233 6.12 -18.95 -14.48
N PHE A 234 5.15 -19.39 -13.70
CA PHE A 234 5.31 -20.44 -12.69
C PHE A 234 4.15 -21.44 -12.76
N PRO A 235 4.28 -22.52 -13.59
CA PRO A 235 3.23 -23.53 -13.78
C PRO A 235 2.83 -24.30 -12.51
N ASP A 236 3.67 -24.25 -11.48
CA ASP A 236 3.45 -24.88 -10.16
C ASP A 236 2.42 -24.13 -9.30
N ILE A 237 2.04 -22.90 -9.67
CA ILE A 237 0.95 -22.16 -9.01
C ILE A 237 -0.36 -22.92 -9.24
N PRO A 238 -1.17 -23.18 -8.18
CA PRO A 238 -2.49 -23.80 -8.35
C PRO A 238 -3.39 -23.01 -9.32
N ALA A 239 -4.09 -23.70 -10.20
CA ALA A 239 -4.99 -23.05 -11.15
C ALA A 239 -6.10 -22.25 -10.44
N SER A 240 -6.53 -22.73 -9.25
CA SER A 240 -7.45 -22.01 -8.36
C SER A 240 -6.91 -20.66 -7.92
N LEU A 241 -5.63 -20.59 -7.49
CA LEU A 241 -5.01 -19.33 -7.07
C LEU A 241 -4.87 -18.35 -8.25
N GLU A 242 -4.48 -18.84 -9.43
CA GLU A 242 -4.45 -18.02 -10.66
C GLU A 242 -5.83 -17.44 -10.96
N LYS A 243 -6.88 -18.26 -10.95
CA LYS A 243 -8.26 -17.80 -11.21
C LYS A 243 -8.72 -16.76 -10.19
N ILE A 244 -8.38 -16.92 -8.91
CA ILE A 244 -8.68 -15.93 -7.86
C ILE A 244 -7.99 -14.61 -8.15
N ILE A 245 -6.69 -14.63 -8.49
CA ILE A 245 -5.92 -13.43 -8.86
C ILE A 245 -6.58 -12.73 -10.06
N LEU A 246 -6.89 -13.49 -11.12
CA LEU A 246 -7.53 -12.95 -12.31
C LEU A 246 -8.91 -12.34 -12.00
N LYS A 247 -9.73 -12.99 -11.16
CA LYS A 247 -11.03 -12.46 -10.73
C LYS A 247 -10.87 -11.16 -9.91
N CYS A 248 -9.93 -11.09 -8.97
CA CYS A 248 -9.65 -9.86 -8.21
C CYS A 248 -9.26 -8.70 -9.14
N THR A 249 -8.52 -8.99 -10.20
CA THR A 249 -7.92 -7.98 -11.09
C THR A 249 -8.75 -7.66 -12.34
N MET A 250 -10.02 -8.09 -12.37
CA MET A 250 -10.96 -7.69 -13.42
C MET A 250 -11.11 -6.17 -13.49
N LYS A 251 -11.23 -5.64 -14.72
CA LYS A 251 -11.30 -4.18 -14.93
C LYS A 251 -12.60 -3.59 -14.43
N GLN A 252 -13.70 -4.31 -14.59
CA GLN A 252 -15.02 -3.89 -14.10
C GLN A 252 -15.20 -4.38 -12.65
N PRO A 253 -15.52 -3.48 -11.70
CA PRO A 253 -15.73 -3.86 -10.31
C PRO A 253 -16.79 -4.95 -10.12
N GLU A 254 -17.83 -4.97 -10.97
CA GLU A 254 -18.94 -5.93 -10.94
C GLU A 254 -18.50 -7.36 -11.23
N GLN A 255 -17.36 -7.55 -11.90
CA GLN A 255 -16.79 -8.87 -12.21
C GLN A 255 -15.86 -9.40 -11.14
N ARG A 256 -15.45 -8.56 -10.18
CA ARG A 256 -14.61 -8.94 -9.05
C ARG A 256 -15.41 -9.63 -7.95
N TYR A 257 -14.73 -10.04 -6.90
CA TYR A 257 -15.39 -10.34 -5.63
C TYR A 257 -16.10 -9.09 -5.11
N GLN A 258 -17.34 -9.26 -4.65
CA GLN A 258 -18.14 -8.12 -4.18
C GLN A 258 -17.85 -7.78 -2.71
N SER A 259 -17.19 -8.67 -1.98
CA SER A 259 -16.71 -8.44 -0.62
C SER A 259 -15.42 -9.19 -0.34
N ALA A 260 -14.66 -8.75 0.67
CA ALA A 260 -13.50 -9.48 1.16
C ALA A 260 -13.88 -10.86 1.72
N ALA A 261 -15.09 -11.01 2.29
CA ALA A 261 -15.60 -12.29 2.76
C ALA A 261 -15.73 -13.33 1.63
N GLU A 262 -16.24 -12.95 0.46
CA GLU A 262 -16.32 -13.84 -0.70
C GLU A 262 -14.91 -14.30 -1.14
N LEU A 263 -13.96 -13.37 -1.17
CA LEU A 263 -12.56 -13.67 -1.51
C LEU A 263 -11.94 -14.67 -0.52
N ILE A 264 -12.15 -14.49 0.78
CA ILE A 264 -11.68 -15.41 1.83
C ILE A 264 -12.22 -16.83 1.61
N LEU A 265 -13.51 -16.97 1.34
CA LEU A 265 -14.13 -18.27 1.10
C LEU A 265 -13.50 -19.01 -0.08
N ASP A 266 -13.12 -18.32 -1.13
CA ASP A 266 -12.47 -18.93 -2.28
C ASP A 266 -10.98 -19.24 -2.01
N LEU A 267 -10.27 -18.33 -1.32
CA LEU A 267 -8.88 -18.59 -0.90
C LEU A 267 -8.76 -19.85 -0.02
N GLN A 268 -9.71 -20.08 0.89
CA GLN A 268 -9.73 -21.28 1.76
C GLN A 268 -9.87 -22.61 0.98
N LYS A 269 -10.44 -22.55 -0.23
CA LYS A 269 -10.64 -23.74 -1.09
C LYS A 269 -9.45 -24.05 -2.02
N VAL A 270 -8.43 -23.16 -2.10
CA VAL A 270 -7.34 -23.27 -3.09
C VAL A 270 -6.69 -24.67 -3.11
N PHE A 271 -6.44 -25.25 -1.93
CA PHE A 271 -5.80 -26.56 -1.82
C PHE A 271 -6.80 -27.73 -1.76
N LEU A 272 -8.10 -27.45 -1.56
CA LEU A 272 -9.17 -28.47 -1.59
C LEU A 272 -9.60 -28.77 -3.02
N SER A 273 -9.61 -27.75 -3.90
CA SER A 273 -9.96 -27.86 -5.31
C SER A 273 -8.96 -27.05 -6.16
N PRO A 274 -7.75 -27.60 -6.38
CA PRO A 274 -6.65 -26.87 -7.04
C PRO A 274 -6.92 -26.48 -8.49
N ASP A 275 -7.88 -27.10 -9.15
CA ASP A 275 -8.35 -26.79 -10.51
C ASP A 275 -9.16 -25.48 -10.58
N GLY A 276 -9.67 -25.00 -9.44
CA GLY A 276 -10.42 -23.76 -9.32
C GLY A 276 -11.76 -23.78 -10.06
N SER A 277 -12.43 -24.94 -10.16
CA SER A 277 -13.75 -25.07 -10.78
C SER A 277 -14.84 -24.27 -10.05
N TYR A 278 -14.60 -23.92 -8.78
CA TYR A 278 -15.51 -23.12 -7.93
C TYR A 278 -15.35 -21.61 -8.11
N VAL A 279 -14.28 -21.13 -8.77
CA VAL A 279 -14.06 -19.71 -8.98
C VAL A 279 -14.87 -19.29 -10.20
N TYR A 280 -15.96 -18.58 -9.95
CA TYR A 280 -16.84 -18.09 -10.99
C TYR A 280 -16.63 -16.58 -11.21
N VAL A 281 -16.50 -16.18 -12.47
CA VAL A 281 -16.47 -14.78 -12.90
C VAL A 281 -17.78 -14.46 -13.58
N ASN A 282 -18.49 -13.45 -13.10
CA ASN A 282 -19.75 -13.02 -13.72
C ASN A 282 -19.48 -12.56 -15.16
N PRO A 283 -20.15 -13.14 -16.16
CA PRO A 283 -20.06 -12.61 -17.52
C PRO A 283 -20.61 -11.17 -17.53
N LEU A 284 -19.97 -10.29 -18.29
CA LEU A 284 -20.58 -8.99 -18.56
C LEU A 284 -21.88 -9.23 -19.30
N VAL A 285 -22.99 -8.76 -18.75
CA VAL A 285 -24.21 -8.58 -19.53
C VAL A 285 -23.96 -7.38 -20.43
N ASP A 286 -23.72 -7.63 -21.70
CA ASP A 286 -23.38 -6.60 -22.70
C ASP A 286 -24.65 -5.85 -23.11
N ASP A 287 -25.21 -5.06 -22.20
CA ASP A 287 -26.38 -4.20 -22.43
C ASP A 287 -25.99 -2.73 -22.67
N SER A 288 -24.72 -2.44 -22.90
CA SER A 288 -24.27 -1.08 -23.18
C SER A 288 -23.81 -0.91 -24.62
N PRO A 289 -24.36 0.06 -25.38
CA PRO A 289 -23.82 0.39 -26.69
C PRO A 289 -22.34 0.79 -26.53
N THR A 290 -21.50 0.25 -27.38
CA THR A 290 -20.05 0.47 -27.42
C THR A 290 -19.75 1.96 -27.57
N ILE A 291 -19.68 2.69 -26.44
CA ILE A 291 -19.21 4.07 -26.42
C ILE A 291 -17.71 4.03 -26.45
N GLN A 292 -17.12 4.46 -27.55
CA GLN A 292 -15.68 4.71 -27.69
C GLN A 292 -15.22 5.84 -26.72
N ARG A 293 -15.13 5.54 -25.43
CA ARG A 293 -14.65 6.49 -24.38
C ARG A 293 -13.14 6.67 -24.35
N ASN A 294 -12.40 6.01 -25.25
CA ASN A 294 -10.93 5.94 -25.21
C ASN A 294 -10.18 7.28 -25.32
N LYS A 295 -10.78 8.32 -25.92
CA LYS A 295 -10.12 9.65 -26.03
C LYS A 295 -10.37 10.55 -24.85
N GLU A 296 -11.52 10.44 -24.18
CA GLU A 296 -11.89 11.27 -23.05
C GLU A 296 -11.15 10.87 -21.76
N ASP A 297 -10.95 9.57 -21.52
CA ASP A 297 -10.21 9.08 -20.36
C ASP A 297 -8.75 9.50 -20.42
N ILE A 298 -8.11 9.41 -21.60
CA ILE A 298 -6.75 9.91 -21.81
C ILE A 298 -6.68 11.42 -21.61
N THR A 299 -7.71 12.15 -22.04
CA THR A 299 -7.76 13.62 -21.94
C THR A 299 -7.94 14.06 -20.47
N LYS A 300 -8.75 13.33 -19.68
CA LYS A 300 -8.92 13.59 -18.24
C LYS A 300 -7.64 13.30 -17.47
N ILE A 301 -6.99 12.17 -17.72
CA ILE A 301 -5.70 11.81 -17.09
C ILE A 301 -4.63 12.83 -17.49
N ARG A 302 -4.51 13.19 -18.78
CA ARG A 302 -3.57 14.25 -19.22
C ARG A 302 -3.88 15.62 -18.61
N LYS A 303 -5.15 16.01 -18.46
CA LYS A 303 -5.54 17.29 -17.85
C LYS A 303 -5.24 17.32 -16.35
N SER A 304 -5.45 16.22 -15.63
CA SER A 304 -5.09 16.13 -14.21
C SER A 304 -3.58 16.21 -14.00
N LEU A 305 -2.81 15.58 -14.88
CA LEU A 305 -1.33 15.56 -14.82
C LEU A 305 -0.70 16.88 -15.29
N ASN A 306 -1.28 17.54 -16.34
CA ASN A 306 -0.77 18.83 -16.84
C ASN A 306 -1.16 20.04 -15.96
N LYS A 307 -2.22 19.95 -15.13
CA LYS A 307 -2.53 21.02 -14.16
C LYS A 307 -1.47 21.12 -13.06
N SER A 308 -0.76 20.04 -12.73
CA SER A 308 0.34 20.07 -11.79
C SER A 308 1.66 20.58 -12.37
N GLY A 309 1.85 20.50 -13.71
CA GLY A 309 3.06 20.94 -14.38
C GLY A 309 3.14 22.44 -14.72
N ASN A 310 1.99 23.14 -14.78
CA ASN A 310 1.96 24.52 -15.32
C ASN A 310 2.02 25.65 -14.27
N ARG A 311 2.11 25.35 -12.96
CA ARG A 311 2.33 26.37 -11.92
C ARG A 311 3.81 26.67 -11.62
N ARG A 312 4.76 26.09 -12.35
CA ARG A 312 6.22 26.35 -12.16
C ARG A 312 6.91 27.08 -13.30
N LYS A 313 6.18 27.77 -14.20
CA LYS A 313 6.80 28.49 -15.34
C LYS A 313 6.63 30.00 -15.32
N GLU A 314 6.33 30.63 -14.20
CA GLU A 314 6.43 32.07 -14.04
C GLU A 314 7.22 32.41 -12.76
N ASP A 315 8.50 32.21 -12.76
CA ASP A 315 9.57 33.00 -12.14
C ASP A 315 10.89 32.26 -12.28
N ASN A 316 11.71 32.70 -13.19
CA ASN A 316 13.17 32.82 -13.13
C ASN A 316 13.79 32.74 -14.52
N THR A 317 13.87 33.92 -15.12
CA THR A 317 14.89 34.21 -16.13
C THR A 317 16.17 34.59 -15.40
N LYS A 318 17.27 33.87 -15.72
CA LYS A 318 18.69 34.08 -15.40
C LYS A 318 19.23 33.14 -14.32
N ASP A 319 19.78 32.00 -14.80
CA ASP A 319 21.20 31.72 -14.67
C ASP A 319 21.52 30.42 -15.38
N ARG A 320 22.34 30.52 -16.43
CA ARG A 320 22.95 29.39 -17.13
C ARG A 320 24.07 28.82 -16.27
N ILE A 321 23.96 27.59 -15.82
CA ILE A 321 25.12 26.73 -15.51
C ILE A 321 24.84 25.31 -16.02
N ARG A 322 25.83 24.77 -16.72
CA ARG A 322 25.92 23.44 -17.28
C ARG A 322 25.70 22.39 -16.21
N ILE A 323 24.82 21.43 -16.47
CA ILE A 323 24.73 20.20 -15.69
C ILE A 323 25.13 19.04 -16.57
N ASN A 324 26.16 18.31 -16.11
CA ASN A 324 26.58 17.03 -16.63
C ASN A 324 25.48 15.97 -16.39
N GLU A 325 25.27 15.13 -17.40
CA GLU A 325 24.56 13.87 -17.26
C GLU A 325 25.36 12.93 -16.35
N GLU A 326 24.86 12.65 -15.17
CA GLU A 326 25.27 11.48 -14.36
C GLU A 326 24.05 10.97 -13.58
N ASN A 327 23.58 9.78 -13.99
CA ASN A 327 22.95 8.68 -13.28
C ASN A 327 22.16 8.99 -12.00
N GLU A 328 20.84 9.10 -12.11
CA GLU A 328 19.92 8.83 -11.01
C GLU A 328 19.70 7.31 -10.87
N GLU A 329 20.62 6.63 -10.18
CA GLU A 329 20.38 5.30 -9.60
C GLU A 329 19.82 5.46 -8.19
N ASP A 330 18.63 4.91 -8.00
CA ASP A 330 17.96 4.50 -6.77
C ASP A 330 18.60 4.88 -5.41
N GLU A 331 18.15 5.97 -4.79
CA GLU A 331 18.50 6.33 -3.40
C GLU A 331 17.94 5.36 -2.32
N ASP A 332 17.14 4.37 -2.69
CA ASP A 332 16.63 3.33 -1.76
C ASP A 332 17.68 2.25 -1.40
N TYR A 333 18.92 2.35 -1.89
CA TYR A 333 19.94 1.28 -1.80
C TYR A 333 20.99 1.48 -0.70
N LYS A 334 20.95 2.56 0.09
CA LYS A 334 22.04 2.87 1.05
C LYS A 334 21.84 2.43 2.49
N ASP A 335 20.68 1.90 2.87
CA ASP A 335 20.43 1.51 4.29
C ASP A 335 20.69 0.02 4.61
N ASP A 336 21.17 -0.80 3.65
CA ASP A 336 21.33 -2.25 3.85
C ASP A 336 22.74 -2.70 4.34
N LYS A 337 23.56 -1.80 4.87
CA LYS A 337 24.96 -2.14 5.25
C LYS A 337 25.31 -2.03 6.72
N GLU A 338 24.41 -2.24 7.67
CA GLU A 338 24.86 -2.53 9.06
C GLU A 338 23.85 -3.42 9.79
N MET A 339 23.98 -4.71 9.58
CA MET A 339 23.34 -5.70 10.44
C MET A 339 24.29 -6.04 11.60
N ASN A 340 23.80 -5.88 12.82
CA ASN A 340 24.52 -6.14 14.08
C ASN A 340 25.01 -7.60 14.12
N PRO A 341 26.34 -7.88 14.24
CA PRO A 341 26.92 -9.22 14.18
C PRO A 341 26.51 -10.17 15.32
N LYS A 342 25.71 -9.70 16.27
CA LYS A 342 25.15 -10.56 17.34
C LYS A 342 23.92 -11.37 16.92
N LEU A 343 23.24 -11.00 15.83
CA LEU A 343 22.09 -11.76 15.32
C LEU A 343 22.50 -12.95 14.44
N GLU A 344 23.63 -12.86 13.74
CA GLU A 344 24.12 -13.98 12.92
C GLU A 344 24.59 -15.18 13.75
N LYS A 345 25.08 -14.98 14.98
CA LYS A 345 25.51 -16.06 15.85
C LYS A 345 24.38 -16.86 16.50
N MET A 346 23.15 -16.36 16.47
CA MET A 346 22.01 -17.03 17.08
C MET A 346 21.29 -17.99 16.09
N ILE A 347 21.53 -17.84 14.80
CA ILE A 347 20.93 -18.71 13.74
C ILE A 347 21.77 -19.97 13.49
N LEU A 348 23.04 -19.98 13.88
CA LEU A 348 23.98 -21.10 13.65
C LEU A 348 24.00 -22.14 14.77
N LEU A 349 23.13 -22.06 15.76
CA LEU A 349 23.07 -22.97 16.93
C LEU A 349 21.80 -23.83 16.99
N ILE A 350 20.96 -23.80 15.93
CA ILE A 350 19.78 -24.67 15.80
C ILE A 350 19.79 -25.30 14.38
N THR A 351 20.78 -26.11 14.11
CA THR A 351 20.77 -27.19 13.09
C THR A 351 21.45 -28.40 13.69
#